data_84da01c02fe85f644e8c685e8ea3c115
#
_entry.id   84da01c02fe85f644e8c685e8ea3c115
#
_cell.length_a   1.000
_cell.length_b   1.000
_cell.length_c   1.000
_cell.angle_alpha   90.00
_cell.angle_beta   90.00
_cell.angle_gamma   90.00
#
_symmetry.space_group_name_H-M   'P 1'
#
loop_
_entity.id
_entity.type
_entity.pdbx_description
1 polymer ?
#
loop_
_entity_poly.entity_id
_entity_poly.type
_entity_poly.pdbx_seq_one_letter_code
_entity_poly.pdbx_strand_id
1 'polypeptide(L)'
;ARKELFKIHLADRYCDESLDLDELAKQSDGYVASDISFMVNASALEAAMADVPISQELVLAEMRKARRSVTQDDAADYERMRKKFEQQTPRQEHRRIGF
;
A
#
# COMPACT_ATOMS: atom_id res chain seq x y z
N ALA A 1 -12.79 -2.07 12.45
CA ALA A 1 -12.66 -1.05 11.42
C ALA A 1 -11.95 -1.58 10.16
N ARG A 2 -10.80 -2.22 10.31
CA ARG A 2 -10.09 -2.74 9.13
C ARG A 2 -10.86 -3.87 8.45
N LYS A 3 -11.51 -4.72 9.25
CA LYS A 3 -12.33 -5.79 8.70
C LYS A 3 -13.44 -5.25 7.79
N GLU A 4 -14.06 -4.17 8.23
CA GLU A 4 -15.12 -3.53 7.44
C GLU A 4 -14.56 -2.96 6.13
N LEU A 5 -13.36 -2.41 6.18
CA LEU A 5 -12.72 -1.90 4.97
C LEU A 5 -12.46 -3.01 3.96
N PHE A 6 -11.96 -4.14 4.42
CA PHE A 6 -11.76 -5.28 3.53
C PHE A 6 -13.09 -5.76 2.97
N LYS A 7 -14.11 -5.82 3.80
CA LYS A 7 -15.42 -6.25 3.38
C LYS A 7 -15.97 -5.34 2.27
N ILE A 8 -15.85 -4.03 2.48
CA ILE A 8 -16.35 -3.06 1.51
C ILE A 8 -15.60 -3.16 0.20
N HIS A 9 -14.28 -3.21 0.26
CA HIS A 9 -13.47 -3.23 -0.95
C HIS A 9 -13.55 -4.54 -1.71
N LEU A 10 -13.88 -5.63 -1.04
CA LEU A 10 -13.99 -6.94 -1.69
C LEU A 10 -15.42 -7.28 -2.11
N ALA A 11 -16.39 -6.47 -1.72
CA ALA A 11 -17.82 -6.82 -1.86
C ALA A 11 -18.24 -7.13 -3.30
N ASP A 12 -17.76 -6.35 -4.26
CA ASP A 12 -18.16 -6.51 -5.65
C ASP A 12 -17.11 -7.21 -6.50
N ARG A 13 -16.22 -7.93 -5.88
CA ARG A 13 -15.12 -8.58 -6.58
C ARG A 13 -15.25 -10.08 -6.51
N TYR A 14 -14.64 -10.76 -7.48
CA TYR A 14 -14.63 -12.21 -7.53
C TYR A 14 -13.64 -12.75 -6.52
N CYS A 15 -14.14 -13.25 -5.42
CA CYS A 15 -13.32 -13.68 -4.29
C CYS A 15 -13.50 -15.16 -4.00
N ASP A 16 -12.45 -15.77 -3.50
CA ASP A 16 -12.51 -17.14 -3.02
C ASP A 16 -13.38 -17.21 -1.76
N GLU A 17 -14.16 -18.27 -1.63
CA GLU A 17 -15.03 -18.45 -0.48
C GLU A 17 -14.26 -18.63 0.81
N SER A 18 -13.02 -19.06 0.72
CA SER A 18 -12.19 -19.31 1.89
C SER A 18 -11.55 -18.03 2.47
N LEU A 19 -11.84 -16.87 1.88
CA LEU A 19 -11.30 -15.62 2.38
C LEU A 19 -11.72 -15.36 3.82
N ASP A 20 -10.74 -15.10 4.67
CA ASP A 20 -10.95 -14.87 6.08
C ASP A 20 -10.68 -13.39 6.39
N LEU A 21 -11.75 -12.62 6.52
CA LEU A 21 -11.64 -11.18 6.77
C LEU A 21 -11.02 -10.87 8.13
N ASP A 22 -11.27 -11.73 9.11
CA ASP A 22 -10.69 -11.54 10.44
C ASP A 22 -9.18 -11.66 10.39
N GLU A 23 -8.67 -12.62 9.64
CA GLU A 23 -7.24 -12.80 9.49
C GLU A 23 -6.64 -11.62 8.73
N LEU A 24 -7.30 -11.15 7.68
CA LEU A 24 -6.82 -10.01 6.92
C LEU A 24 -6.77 -8.76 7.80
N ALA A 25 -7.79 -8.56 8.62
CA ALA A 25 -7.81 -7.42 9.52
C ALA A 25 -6.68 -7.50 10.53
N LYS A 26 -6.42 -8.70 11.03
CA LYS A 26 -5.36 -8.91 12.01
C LYS A 26 -3.98 -8.66 11.40
N GLN A 27 -3.75 -9.19 10.21
CA GLN A 27 -2.46 -9.04 9.55
C GLN A 27 -2.20 -7.62 9.05
N SER A 28 -3.25 -6.83 8.89
CA SER A 28 -3.13 -5.46 8.39
C SER A 28 -2.96 -4.44 9.51
N ASP A 29 -2.60 -4.87 10.70
CA ASP A 29 -2.40 -3.97 11.81
C ASP A 29 -1.35 -2.92 11.45
N GLY A 30 -1.68 -1.66 11.70
CA GLY A 30 -0.78 -0.56 11.37
C GLY A 30 -1.02 0.07 10.02
N TYR A 31 -1.86 -0.53 9.18
CA TYR A 31 -2.19 0.04 7.88
C TYR A 31 -3.40 0.96 7.98
N VAL A 32 -3.41 1.98 7.14
CA VAL A 32 -4.55 2.91 7.06
C VAL A 32 -5.45 2.51 5.89
N ALA A 33 -6.59 3.20 5.77
CA ALA A 33 -7.61 2.84 4.79
C ALA A 33 -7.09 2.86 3.36
N SER A 34 -6.26 3.84 3.01
CA SER A 34 -5.73 3.93 1.65
C SER A 34 -4.78 2.77 1.35
N ASP A 35 -4.04 2.31 2.34
CA ASP A 35 -3.17 1.14 2.15
C ASP A 35 -3.98 -0.10 1.87
N ILE A 36 -5.08 -0.28 2.61
CA ILE A 36 -5.95 -1.43 2.44
C ILE A 36 -6.58 -1.41 1.05
N SER A 37 -7.05 -0.25 0.62
CA SER A 37 -7.61 -0.09 -0.72
C SER A 37 -6.59 -0.47 -1.79
N PHE A 38 -5.37 0.00 -1.63
CA PHE A 38 -4.29 -0.29 -2.57
C PHE A 38 -4.00 -1.78 -2.64
N MET A 39 -3.90 -2.43 -1.48
CA MET A 39 -3.61 -3.86 -1.43
C MET A 39 -4.71 -4.71 -2.05
N VAL A 40 -5.96 -4.34 -1.80
CA VAL A 40 -7.09 -5.05 -2.39
C VAL A 40 -7.09 -4.87 -3.90
N ASN A 41 -6.87 -3.65 -4.38
CA ASN A 41 -6.82 -3.40 -5.81
C ASN A 41 -5.68 -4.16 -6.48
N ALA A 42 -4.52 -4.21 -5.85
CA ALA A 42 -3.38 -4.95 -6.39
C ALA A 42 -3.68 -6.44 -6.44
N SER A 43 -4.32 -6.97 -5.39
CA SER A 43 -4.71 -8.37 -5.35
C SER A 43 -5.73 -8.69 -6.45
N ALA A 44 -6.67 -7.79 -6.66
CA ALA A 44 -7.68 -7.95 -7.69
C ALA A 44 -7.06 -7.98 -9.08
N LEU A 45 -6.09 -7.12 -9.31
CA LEU A 45 -5.39 -7.08 -10.60
C LEU A 45 -4.62 -8.37 -10.83
N GLU A 46 -3.90 -8.84 -9.83
CA GLU A 46 -3.15 -10.08 -9.94
C GLU A 46 -4.08 -11.26 -10.20
N ALA A 47 -5.22 -11.31 -9.50
CA ALA A 47 -6.19 -12.37 -9.69
C ALA A 47 -6.78 -12.34 -11.10
N ALA A 48 -7.07 -11.15 -11.59
CA ALA A 48 -7.62 -10.99 -12.94
C ALA A 48 -6.63 -11.44 -13.99
N MET A 49 -5.37 -11.11 -13.82
CA MET A 49 -4.32 -11.50 -14.77
C MET A 49 -4.11 -13.01 -14.78
N ALA A 50 -4.28 -13.65 -13.63
CA ALA A 50 -4.16 -15.10 -13.52
C ALA A 50 -5.48 -15.83 -13.79
N ASP A 51 -6.56 -15.08 -13.96
CA ASP A 51 -7.89 -15.64 -14.19
C ASP A 51 -8.35 -16.55 -13.05
N VAL A 52 -8.17 -16.07 -11.82
CA VAL A 52 -8.55 -16.78 -10.60
C VAL A 52 -9.25 -15.82 -9.66
N PRO A 53 -10.00 -16.34 -8.67
CA PRO A 53 -10.60 -15.45 -7.67
C PRO A 53 -9.52 -14.89 -6.73
N ILE A 54 -9.85 -13.78 -6.09
CA ILE A 54 -8.97 -13.20 -5.08
C ILE A 54 -8.93 -14.16 -3.91
N SER A 55 -7.75 -14.65 -3.59
CA SER A 55 -7.56 -15.62 -2.51
C SER A 55 -6.91 -14.94 -1.31
N GLN A 56 -7.01 -15.61 -0.18
CA GLN A 56 -6.35 -15.17 1.04
C GLN A 56 -4.85 -15.00 0.81
N GLU A 57 -4.25 -15.92 0.09
CA GLU A 57 -2.82 -15.88 -0.18
C GLU A 57 -2.42 -14.69 -1.03
N LEU A 58 -3.25 -14.33 -2.00
CA LEU A 58 -2.96 -13.17 -2.84
C LEU A 58 -2.94 -11.89 -2.02
N VAL A 59 -3.94 -11.71 -1.17
CA VAL A 59 -4.02 -10.51 -0.33
C VAL A 59 -2.85 -10.47 0.65
N LEU A 60 -2.54 -11.59 1.26
CA LEU A 60 -1.43 -11.66 2.20
C LEU A 60 -0.09 -11.40 1.51
N ALA A 61 0.05 -11.87 0.28
CA ALA A 61 1.27 -11.62 -0.50
C ALA A 61 1.42 -10.13 -0.78
N GLU A 62 0.33 -9.46 -1.15
CA GLU A 62 0.37 -8.02 -1.38
C GLU A 62 0.67 -7.26 -0.08
N MET A 63 0.14 -7.73 1.04
CA MET A 63 0.46 -7.16 2.33
C MET A 63 1.94 -7.25 2.64
N ARG A 64 2.54 -8.40 2.37
CA ARG A 64 3.97 -8.58 2.61
C ARG A 64 4.82 -7.68 1.73
N LYS A 65 4.42 -7.50 0.48
CA LYS A 65 5.10 -6.58 -0.43
C LYS A 65 5.01 -5.16 0.07
N ALA A 66 3.82 -4.73 0.48
CA ALA A 66 3.61 -3.39 0.98
C ALA A 66 4.41 -3.12 2.24
N ARG A 67 4.42 -4.10 3.15
CA ARG A 67 5.17 -3.97 4.40
C ARG A 67 6.67 -3.86 4.15
N ARG A 68 7.17 -4.65 3.21
CA ARG A 68 8.58 -4.60 2.84
C ARG A 68 8.94 -3.26 2.22
N SER A 69 8.09 -2.75 1.33
CA SER A 69 8.30 -1.45 0.73
C SER A 69 8.37 -0.34 1.76
N VAL A 70 7.43 -0.36 2.70
CA VAL A 70 7.40 0.66 3.75
C VAL A 70 8.67 0.62 4.59
N THR A 71 9.11 -0.59 4.98
CA THR A 71 10.28 -0.69 5.85
C THR A 71 11.59 -0.39 5.14
N GLN A 72 11.72 -0.76 3.89
CA GLN A 72 12.99 -0.59 3.17
C GLN A 72 13.03 0.66 2.33
N ASP A 73 12.00 0.85 1.51
CA ASP A 73 11.99 1.97 0.57
C ASP A 73 11.64 3.28 1.24
N ASP A 74 10.80 3.22 2.26
CA ASP A 74 10.38 4.43 2.96
C ASP A 74 11.55 5.10 3.66
N ALA A 75 12.37 4.31 4.31
CA ALA A 75 13.56 4.85 4.99
C ALA A 75 14.54 5.44 3.98
N ALA A 76 14.77 4.73 2.88
CA ALA A 76 15.67 5.21 1.84
C ALA A 76 15.14 6.47 1.19
N ASP A 77 13.84 6.52 0.93
CA ASP A 77 13.22 7.70 0.32
C ASP A 77 13.28 8.88 1.27
N TYR A 78 13.05 8.65 2.53
CA TYR A 78 13.11 9.70 3.52
C TYR A 78 14.49 10.34 3.56
N GLU A 79 15.53 9.53 3.54
CA GLU A 79 16.90 10.02 3.54
C GLU A 79 17.24 10.78 2.28
N ARG A 80 16.81 10.27 1.15
CA ARG A 80 17.04 10.95 -0.13
C ARG A 80 16.32 12.29 -0.17
N MET A 81 15.10 12.32 0.31
CA MET A 81 14.33 13.55 0.34
C MET A 81 14.97 14.58 1.27
N ARG A 82 15.49 14.13 2.39
CA ARG A 82 16.14 15.04 3.32
C ARG A 82 17.40 15.64 2.72
N LYS A 83 18.23 14.82 2.11
CA LYS A 83 19.43 15.30 1.46
C LYS A 83 19.11 16.27 0.34
N LYS A 84 18.14 15.90 -0.47
CA LYS A 84 17.73 16.72 -1.59
C LYS A 84 17.21 18.07 -1.10
N PHE A 85 16.41 18.05 -0.05
CA PHE A 85 15.86 19.25 0.52
C PHE A 85 16.97 20.17 1.04
N GLU A 86 17.92 19.61 1.74
CA GLU A 86 19.03 20.38 2.28
C GLU A 86 19.88 21.00 1.17
N GLN A 87 20.09 20.26 0.10
CA GLN A 87 20.87 20.77 -1.02
C GLN A 87 20.14 21.82 -1.83
N GLN A 88 18.85 21.67 -1.97
CA GLN A 88 18.05 22.56 -2.82
C GLN A 88 17.65 23.85 -2.14
N THR A 89 17.60 23.86 -0.83
CA THR A 89 17.12 25.03 -0.10
C THR A 89 17.90 26.29 -0.44
N PRO A 90 19.24 26.29 -0.43
CA PRO A 90 19.98 27.51 -0.78
C PRO A 90 19.70 27.98 -2.20
N ARG A 91 19.64 27.03 -3.14
CA ARG A 91 19.38 27.39 -4.53
C ARG A 91 17.98 27.93 -4.73
N GLN A 92 17.01 27.34 -4.04
CA GLN A 92 15.65 27.81 -4.12
C GLN A 92 15.51 29.23 -3.61
N GLU A 93 16.19 29.53 -2.55
CA GLU A 93 16.19 30.87 -2.00
C GLU A 93 16.75 31.87 -3.00
N HIS A 94 17.84 31.51 -3.64
CA HIS A 94 18.41 32.36 -4.68
C HIS A 94 17.45 32.62 -5.80
N ARG A 95 16.80 31.55 -6.27
CA ARG A 95 15.89 31.70 -7.39
C ARG A 95 14.69 32.54 -7.04
N ARG A 96 14.18 32.37 -5.83
CA ARG A 96 13.01 33.15 -5.42
C ARG A 96 13.35 34.62 -5.26
N ILE A 97 14.52 34.87 -4.79
CA ILE A 97 14.96 36.25 -4.64
C ILE A 97 15.19 36.88 -5.99
N GLY A 98 15.56 36.06 -6.94
CA GLY A 98 15.87 36.55 -8.27
C GLY A 98 14.71 37.11 -9.03
N PHE A 99 13.50 37.00 -8.47
CA PHE A 99 12.38 37.60 -9.16
C PHE A 99 11.45 38.31 -8.30
#